data_0d03327d3b49069a9be0ef9159c4b4c2
#
_entry.id   0d03327d3b49069a9be0ef9159c4b4c2
#
_cell.length_a   1.000
_cell.length_b   1.000
_cell.length_c   1.000
_cell.angle_alpha   90.00
_cell.angle_beta   90.00
_cell.angle_gamma   90.00
#
_symmetry.space_group_name_H-M   'P 1'
#
loop_
_entity.id
_entity.type
_entity.pdbx_description
1 polymer ?
#
loop_
_entity_poly.entity_id
_entity_poly.type
_entity_poly.pdbx_seq_one_letter_code
_entity_poly.pdbx_strand_id
1 'polypeptide(L)'
;MGQTVLCGINEDKIAICDITSNGSCTTNAVAPIITALTENPGIEKAMLNTIHSYTATQSIVDSPVKGNDFRRGRAAAQNIIPSTTGAALSVTRVIKEIDGQFDGVAVRVPSITGSIADITFLAKRDVTAEEINGILRKATNLPRFKGILSVSDEPLVSADIIGSPYALSLTRSLLKLLAVIW
;
A
#
# COMPACT_ATOMS: atom_id res chain seq x y z
N MET A 1 -12.41 -7.47 22.17
CA MET A 1 -11.16 -7.83 21.48
C MET A 1 -10.99 -6.95 20.27
N GLY A 2 -9.78 -6.39 20.02
CA GLY A 2 -9.55 -5.49 18.87
C GLY A 2 -9.31 -6.25 17.57
N GLN A 3 -9.77 -5.70 16.46
CA GLN A 3 -9.60 -6.26 15.11
C GLN A 3 -9.08 -5.19 14.13
N THR A 4 -8.30 -5.60 13.14
CA THR A 4 -8.03 -4.74 11.98
C THR A 4 -9.17 -4.94 10.99
N VAL A 5 -9.84 -3.83 10.66
CA VAL A 5 -10.99 -3.83 9.73
C VAL A 5 -10.73 -2.82 8.64
N LEU A 6 -10.82 -3.28 7.39
CA LEU A 6 -10.58 -2.47 6.19
C LEU A 6 -11.82 -2.46 5.32
N CYS A 7 -12.20 -1.27 4.86
CA CYS A 7 -13.35 -1.07 3.99
C CYS A 7 -13.22 -1.88 2.70
N GLY A 8 -14.31 -2.54 2.30
CA GLY A 8 -14.38 -3.37 1.11
C GLY A 8 -13.70 -4.73 1.22
N ILE A 9 -13.14 -5.10 2.39
CA ILE A 9 -12.38 -6.34 2.57
C ILE A 9 -12.94 -7.25 3.66
N ASN A 10 -13.07 -6.76 4.90
CA ASN A 10 -13.51 -7.58 6.03
C ASN A 10 -14.41 -6.81 7.00
N GLU A 11 -15.32 -6.01 6.48
CA GLU A 11 -16.25 -5.16 7.25
C GLU A 11 -17.19 -5.95 8.16
N ASP A 12 -17.44 -7.22 7.83
CA ASP A 12 -18.19 -8.17 8.66
C ASP A 12 -17.62 -8.26 10.08
N LYS A 13 -16.32 -8.03 10.25
CA LYS A 13 -15.65 -8.08 11.56
C LYS A 13 -16.07 -6.95 12.50
N ILE A 14 -16.67 -5.88 12.01
CA ILE A 14 -17.18 -4.78 12.85
C ILE A 14 -18.24 -5.32 13.86
N ALA A 15 -19.08 -6.25 13.42
CA ALA A 15 -20.15 -6.78 14.24
C ALA A 15 -19.69 -7.64 15.42
N ILE A 16 -18.43 -8.09 15.43
CA ILE A 16 -17.90 -9.05 16.42
C ILE A 16 -16.73 -8.51 17.26
N CYS A 17 -16.46 -7.22 17.21
CA CYS A 17 -15.37 -6.61 17.98
C CYS A 17 -15.77 -5.27 18.60
N ASP A 18 -15.18 -4.98 19.76
CA ASP A 18 -15.46 -3.74 20.51
C ASP A 18 -14.61 -2.57 20.03
N ILE A 19 -13.44 -2.88 19.44
CA ILE A 19 -12.45 -1.88 19.00
C ILE A 19 -11.95 -2.30 17.62
N THR A 20 -12.00 -1.38 16.67
CA THR A 20 -11.44 -1.57 15.33
C THR A 20 -10.21 -0.70 15.12
N SER A 21 -9.23 -1.24 14.37
CA SER A 21 -8.12 -0.49 13.83
C SER A 21 -8.23 -0.47 12.31
N ASN A 22 -8.16 0.72 11.72
CA ASN A 22 -8.12 0.86 10.26
C ASN A 22 -6.70 0.67 9.67
N GLY A 23 -5.72 0.28 10.50
CA GLY A 23 -4.34 0.12 10.06
C GLY A 23 -3.67 1.46 9.74
N SER A 24 -3.02 1.54 8.58
CA SER A 24 -2.32 2.74 8.11
C SER A 24 -2.81 3.19 6.73
N CYS A 25 -2.40 4.40 6.31
CA CYS A 25 -2.63 4.90 4.94
C CYS A 25 -2.15 3.89 3.89
N THR A 26 -0.93 3.38 4.02
CA THR A 26 -0.38 2.38 3.12
C THR A 26 -1.16 1.07 3.17
N THR A 27 -1.60 0.62 4.35
CA THR A 27 -2.45 -0.57 4.49
C THR A 27 -3.74 -0.41 3.68
N ASN A 28 -4.43 0.72 3.82
CA ASN A 28 -5.69 1.00 3.11
C ASN A 28 -5.50 1.15 1.60
N ALA A 29 -4.37 1.70 1.17
CA ALA A 29 -4.06 1.83 -0.25
C ALA A 29 -3.77 0.47 -0.91
N VAL A 30 -3.00 -0.38 -0.23
CA VAL A 30 -2.46 -1.61 -0.81
C VAL A 30 -3.42 -2.79 -0.67
N ALA A 31 -4.16 -2.89 0.43
CA ALA A 31 -5.01 -4.05 0.70
C ALA A 31 -6.06 -4.34 -0.40
N PRO A 32 -6.76 -3.36 -0.99
CA PRO A 32 -7.69 -3.62 -2.09
C PRO A 32 -7.02 -4.19 -3.34
N ILE A 33 -5.78 -3.73 -3.66
CA ILE A 33 -5.01 -4.27 -4.78
C ILE A 33 -4.62 -5.72 -4.52
N ILE A 34 -4.05 -5.97 -3.34
CA ILE A 34 -3.64 -7.31 -2.94
C ILE A 34 -4.83 -8.25 -2.92
N THR A 35 -6.00 -7.80 -2.44
CA THR A 35 -7.23 -8.61 -2.49
C THR A 35 -7.59 -8.97 -3.92
N ALA A 36 -7.65 -7.99 -4.83
CA ALA A 36 -8.01 -8.23 -6.23
C ALA A 36 -7.02 -9.18 -6.92
N LEU A 37 -5.72 -9.02 -6.68
CA LEU A 37 -4.68 -9.85 -7.27
C LEU A 37 -4.58 -11.24 -6.62
N THR A 38 -4.93 -11.39 -5.35
CA THR A 38 -5.02 -12.70 -4.69
C THR A 38 -6.17 -13.52 -5.24
N GLU A 39 -7.29 -12.88 -5.54
CA GLU A 39 -8.46 -13.54 -6.17
C GLU A 39 -8.18 -13.94 -7.62
N ASN A 40 -7.49 -13.10 -8.37
CA ASN A 40 -7.09 -13.36 -9.76
C ASN A 40 -5.88 -12.46 -10.13
N PRO A 41 -4.76 -12.99 -10.57
CA PRO A 41 -4.45 -14.38 -10.95
C PRO A 41 -4.02 -15.30 -9.80
N GLY A 42 -4.04 -14.82 -8.58
CA GLY A 42 -3.43 -15.40 -7.40
C GLY A 42 -2.01 -14.90 -7.19
N ILE A 43 -1.63 -14.70 -5.93
CA ILE A 43 -0.28 -14.28 -5.53
C ILE A 43 0.42 -15.47 -4.87
N GLU A 44 1.62 -15.80 -5.34
CA GLU A 44 2.51 -16.75 -4.67
C GLU A 44 3.36 -16.04 -3.63
N LYS A 45 3.98 -14.92 -4.01
CA LYS A 45 4.77 -14.04 -3.14
C LYS A 45 4.62 -12.60 -3.59
N ALA A 46 4.74 -11.65 -2.66
CA ALA A 46 4.76 -10.24 -3.01
C ALA A 46 5.66 -9.43 -2.08
N MET A 47 6.14 -8.31 -2.58
CA MET A 47 6.92 -7.34 -1.82
C MET A 47 6.39 -5.93 -2.09
N LEU A 48 6.22 -5.18 -1.01
CA LEU A 48 5.85 -3.78 -1.04
C LEU A 48 7.09 -2.90 -0.79
N ASN A 49 7.34 -1.98 -1.69
CA ASN A 49 8.23 -0.86 -1.43
C ASN A 49 7.39 0.42 -1.46
N THR A 50 7.33 1.16 -0.35
CA THR A 50 6.60 2.42 -0.33
C THR A 50 7.54 3.60 -0.24
N ILE A 51 7.49 4.47 -1.26
CA ILE A 51 8.16 5.77 -1.27
C ILE A 51 7.18 6.76 -0.65
N HIS A 52 7.48 7.22 0.55
CA HIS A 52 6.47 7.84 1.41
C HIS A 52 6.95 9.19 1.94
N SER A 53 6.04 10.16 2.04
CA SER A 53 6.30 11.40 2.75
C SER A 53 6.81 11.13 4.16
N TYR A 54 7.61 12.03 4.70
CA TYR A 54 8.00 11.95 6.11
C TYR A 54 6.76 12.13 7.01
N THR A 55 6.83 11.59 8.22
CA THR A 55 5.75 11.61 9.20
C THR A 55 6.28 12.07 10.57
N ALA A 56 5.42 12.20 11.55
CA ALA A 56 5.80 12.56 12.91
C ALA A 56 6.83 11.61 13.57
N THR A 57 7.14 10.49 12.94
CA THR A 57 8.19 9.56 13.40
C THR A 57 9.60 9.96 12.95
N GLN A 58 9.71 10.87 11.97
CA GLN A 58 10.98 11.46 11.56
C GLN A 58 11.19 12.82 12.23
N SER A 59 12.44 13.12 12.60
CA SER A 59 12.81 14.44 13.10
C SER A 59 12.86 15.47 11.96
N ILE A 60 12.47 16.71 12.22
CA ILE A 60 12.55 17.80 11.22
C ILE A 60 14.03 18.22 11.04
N VAL A 61 14.77 18.34 12.13
CA VAL A 61 16.23 18.57 12.15
C VAL A 61 16.90 17.38 12.82
N ASP A 62 18.20 17.19 12.58
CA ASP A 62 18.97 16.12 13.24
C ASP A 62 18.82 16.20 14.75
N SER A 63 18.34 15.12 15.35
CA SER A 63 18.06 15.07 16.81
C SER A 63 18.16 13.64 17.33
N PRO A 64 18.37 13.46 18.65
CA PRO A 64 18.32 12.16 19.28
C PRO A 64 16.94 11.49 19.10
N VAL A 65 16.91 10.16 18.98
CA VAL A 65 15.69 9.37 18.93
C VAL A 65 15.56 8.44 20.12
N LYS A 66 14.31 8.08 20.45
CA LYS A 66 14.04 6.98 21.38
C LYS A 66 14.18 5.65 20.62
N GLY A 67 15.00 4.75 21.13
CA GLY A 67 15.24 3.42 20.55
C GLY A 67 16.45 3.37 19.63
N ASN A 68 16.54 2.33 18.79
CA ASN A 68 17.76 1.96 18.07
C ASN A 68 17.75 2.33 16.58
N ASP A 69 16.67 2.88 16.04
CA ASP A 69 16.63 3.31 14.64
C ASP A 69 17.02 4.79 14.52
N PHE A 70 18.30 5.04 14.58
CA PHE A 70 18.88 6.40 14.53
C PHE A 70 18.56 7.15 13.21
N ARG A 71 18.19 6.45 12.14
CA ARG A 71 17.78 7.08 10.87
C ARG A 71 16.57 7.99 11.04
N ARG A 72 15.69 7.68 12.00
CA ARG A 72 14.50 8.51 12.31
C ARG A 72 14.86 9.87 12.92
N GLY A 73 16.06 10.01 13.48
CA GLY A 73 16.57 11.26 14.01
C GLY A 73 17.18 12.18 12.96
N ARG A 74 17.33 11.72 11.71
CA ARG A 74 17.91 12.53 10.65
C ARG A 74 16.86 13.45 10.05
N ALA A 75 17.31 14.67 9.65
CA ALA A 75 16.48 15.74 9.10
C ALA A 75 15.62 15.23 7.92
N ALA A 76 14.32 15.16 8.12
CA ALA A 76 13.37 14.49 7.21
C ALA A 76 13.26 15.20 5.86
N ALA A 77 13.32 16.54 5.85
CA ALA A 77 13.19 17.33 4.63
C ALA A 77 14.49 17.37 3.79
N GLN A 78 15.56 16.71 4.23
CA GLN A 78 16.87 16.74 3.60
C GLN A 78 17.40 15.36 3.19
N ASN A 79 16.77 14.28 3.69
CA ASN A 79 17.31 12.95 3.54
C ASN A 79 16.31 11.99 2.88
N ILE A 80 16.83 10.99 2.17
CA ILE A 80 16.10 9.77 1.79
C ILE A 80 16.37 8.77 2.92
N ILE A 81 15.31 8.37 3.65
CA ILE A 81 15.44 7.61 4.88
C ILE A 81 14.83 6.21 4.71
N PRO A 82 15.65 5.14 4.61
CA PRO A 82 15.13 3.78 4.69
C PRO A 82 14.48 3.54 6.06
N SER A 83 13.31 2.93 6.05
CA SER A 83 12.52 2.69 7.26
C SER A 83 11.78 1.35 7.18
N THR A 84 11.38 0.84 8.31
CA THR A 84 10.46 -0.28 8.36
C THR A 84 9.02 0.18 8.15
N THR A 85 8.17 -0.72 7.67
CA THR A 85 6.73 -0.50 7.58
C THR A 85 5.98 -1.70 8.15
N GLY A 86 4.92 -1.43 8.90
CA GLY A 86 3.99 -2.47 9.35
C GLY A 86 2.82 -2.70 8.38
N ALA A 87 2.84 -2.03 7.22
CA ALA A 87 1.71 -2.07 6.29
C ALA A 87 1.49 -3.48 5.72
N ALA A 88 2.56 -4.16 5.25
CA ALA A 88 2.47 -5.52 4.75
C ALA A 88 1.92 -6.49 5.81
N LEU A 89 2.47 -6.44 7.02
CA LEU A 89 1.97 -7.25 8.15
C LEU A 89 0.50 -6.95 8.48
N SER A 90 0.07 -5.68 8.38
CA SER A 90 -1.34 -5.33 8.61
C SER A 90 -2.25 -5.88 7.53
N VAL A 91 -1.79 -5.91 6.27
CA VAL A 91 -2.52 -6.52 5.15
C VAL A 91 -2.65 -8.04 5.35
N THR A 92 -1.57 -8.75 5.74
CA THR A 92 -1.63 -10.21 5.96
C THR A 92 -2.51 -10.61 7.16
N ARG A 93 -2.70 -9.71 8.12
CA ARG A 93 -3.68 -9.93 9.21
C ARG A 93 -5.12 -10.01 8.72
N VAL A 94 -5.41 -9.35 7.61
CA VAL A 94 -6.76 -9.27 7.01
C VAL A 94 -6.90 -10.27 5.87
N ILE A 95 -5.90 -10.38 5.00
CA ILE A 95 -5.86 -11.29 3.85
C ILE A 95 -4.96 -12.47 4.21
N LYS A 96 -5.57 -13.52 4.76
CA LYS A 96 -4.82 -14.67 5.31
C LYS A 96 -4.13 -15.52 4.25
N GLU A 97 -4.62 -15.48 3.04
CA GLU A 97 -4.11 -16.25 1.88
C GLU A 97 -2.66 -15.92 1.53
N ILE A 98 -2.19 -14.73 1.94
CA ILE A 98 -0.81 -14.28 1.67
C ILE A 98 0.03 -14.15 2.95
N ASP A 99 -0.42 -14.71 4.07
CA ASP A 99 0.34 -14.68 5.33
C ASP A 99 1.67 -15.44 5.16
N GLY A 100 2.78 -14.78 5.57
CA GLY A 100 4.13 -15.26 5.30
C GLY A 100 4.62 -15.13 3.86
N GLN A 101 3.79 -14.62 2.93
CA GLN A 101 4.10 -14.46 1.51
C GLN A 101 4.23 -12.99 1.10
N PHE A 102 3.92 -12.06 1.98
CA PHE A 102 3.92 -10.63 1.72
C PHE A 102 4.68 -9.87 2.79
N ASP A 103 5.71 -9.13 2.38
CA ASP A 103 6.52 -8.28 3.25
C ASP A 103 6.75 -6.92 2.60
N GLY A 104 7.37 -5.98 3.32
CA GLY A 104 7.59 -4.66 2.76
C GLY A 104 8.56 -3.78 3.53
N VAL A 105 9.07 -2.80 2.78
CA VAL A 105 9.95 -1.74 3.28
C VAL A 105 9.37 -0.37 2.95
N ALA A 106 9.84 0.66 3.65
CA ALA A 106 9.48 2.04 3.38
C ALA A 106 10.74 2.89 3.14
N VAL A 107 10.64 3.82 2.22
CA VAL A 107 11.62 4.87 2.01
C VAL A 107 10.92 6.21 2.24
N ARG A 108 11.36 6.95 3.27
CA ARG A 108 10.86 8.30 3.53
C ARG A 108 11.62 9.29 2.68
N VAL A 109 10.88 10.20 2.05
CA VAL A 109 11.42 11.21 1.13
C VAL A 109 10.97 12.62 1.55
N PRO A 110 11.69 13.68 1.13
CA PRO A 110 11.35 15.07 1.39
C PRO A 110 10.06 15.52 0.64
N SER A 111 8.94 14.89 0.95
CA SER A 111 7.60 15.26 0.48
C SER A 111 6.70 15.45 1.68
N ILE A 112 5.83 16.47 1.65
CA ILE A 112 4.95 16.80 2.77
C ILE A 112 3.77 15.83 2.89
N THR A 113 3.34 15.22 1.78
CA THR A 113 2.18 14.32 1.75
C THR A 113 2.26 13.35 0.60
N GLY A 114 1.48 12.28 0.70
CA GLY A 114 1.37 11.25 -0.31
C GLY A 114 2.43 10.16 -0.22
N SER A 115 2.24 9.12 -1.00
CA SER A 115 3.20 8.02 -1.18
C SER A 115 2.98 7.33 -2.50
N ILE A 116 4.01 6.65 -2.97
CA ILE A 116 3.92 5.69 -4.06
C ILE A 116 4.06 4.30 -3.44
N ALA A 117 3.14 3.40 -3.77
CA ALA A 117 3.24 1.98 -3.45
C ALA A 117 3.75 1.23 -4.69
N ASP A 118 4.95 0.71 -4.59
CA ASP A 118 5.56 -0.16 -5.59
C ASP A 118 5.38 -1.61 -5.10
N ILE A 119 4.61 -2.40 -5.84
CA ILE A 119 4.27 -3.78 -5.47
C ILE A 119 4.83 -4.72 -6.55
N THR A 120 5.84 -5.46 -6.18
CA THR A 120 6.36 -6.57 -7.00
C THR A 120 5.75 -7.87 -6.51
N PHE A 121 5.22 -8.70 -7.40
CA PHE A 121 4.64 -9.98 -7.02
C PHE A 121 4.91 -11.08 -8.04
N LEU A 122 4.92 -12.30 -7.54
CA LEU A 122 4.94 -13.52 -8.34
C LEU A 122 3.51 -14.07 -8.39
N ALA A 123 2.95 -14.12 -9.59
CA ALA A 123 1.62 -14.66 -9.81
C ALA A 123 1.66 -16.21 -9.82
N LYS A 124 0.56 -16.84 -9.42
CA LYS A 124 0.42 -18.31 -9.44
C LYS A 124 0.31 -18.91 -10.86
N ARG A 125 0.23 -18.07 -11.87
CA ARG A 125 0.21 -18.44 -13.30
C ARG A 125 0.81 -17.32 -14.14
N ASP A 126 1.13 -17.62 -15.37
CA ASP A 126 1.59 -16.61 -16.32
C ASP A 126 0.51 -15.56 -16.58
N VAL A 127 0.92 -14.31 -16.59
CA VAL A 127 0.06 -13.14 -16.82
C VAL A 127 0.78 -12.10 -17.66
N THR A 128 0.02 -11.26 -18.33
CA THR A 128 0.55 -10.09 -19.03
C THR A 128 0.23 -8.79 -18.26
N ALA A 129 0.96 -7.73 -18.55
CA ALA A 129 0.68 -6.41 -17.98
C ALA A 129 -0.74 -5.93 -18.33
N GLU A 130 -1.20 -6.20 -19.55
CA GLU A 130 -2.55 -5.86 -20.03
C GLU A 130 -3.61 -6.60 -19.21
N GLU A 131 -3.39 -7.86 -18.90
CA GLU A 131 -4.30 -8.66 -18.08
C GLU A 131 -4.39 -8.11 -16.66
N ILE A 132 -3.25 -7.83 -16.01
CA ILE A 132 -3.22 -7.22 -14.67
C ILE A 132 -3.93 -5.87 -14.65
N ASN A 133 -3.66 -5.02 -15.64
CA ASN A 133 -4.36 -3.74 -15.79
C ASN A 133 -5.87 -3.94 -15.92
N GLY A 134 -6.29 -4.94 -16.68
CA GLY A 134 -7.70 -5.32 -16.85
C GLY A 134 -8.35 -5.77 -15.54
N ILE A 135 -7.65 -6.60 -14.74
CA ILE A 135 -8.10 -7.07 -13.43
C ILE A 135 -8.30 -5.88 -12.49
N LEU A 136 -7.30 -5.00 -12.37
CA LEU A 136 -7.36 -3.85 -11.47
C LEU A 136 -8.44 -2.83 -11.92
N ARG A 137 -8.58 -2.59 -13.22
CA ARG A 137 -9.65 -1.74 -13.75
C ARG A 137 -11.04 -2.32 -13.48
N LYS A 138 -11.20 -3.63 -13.57
CA LYS A 138 -12.46 -4.29 -13.18
C LYS A 138 -12.71 -4.17 -11.68
N ALA A 139 -11.67 -4.28 -10.85
CA ALA A 139 -11.79 -4.16 -9.41
C ALA A 139 -12.37 -2.79 -8.98
N THR A 140 -12.01 -1.68 -9.66
CA THR A 140 -12.56 -0.35 -9.33
C THR A 140 -14.07 -0.26 -9.51
N ASN A 141 -14.66 -1.12 -10.33
CA ASN A 141 -16.11 -1.18 -10.58
C ASN A 141 -16.86 -2.13 -9.64
N LEU A 142 -16.16 -2.91 -8.81
CA LEU A 142 -16.79 -3.77 -7.83
C LEU A 142 -17.45 -2.93 -6.73
N PRO A 143 -18.69 -3.25 -6.31
CA PRO A 143 -19.40 -2.49 -5.28
C PRO A 143 -18.57 -2.26 -4.01
N ARG A 144 -17.80 -3.26 -3.58
CA ARG A 144 -16.96 -3.21 -2.38
C ARG A 144 -15.79 -2.23 -2.47
N PHE A 145 -15.32 -1.90 -3.70
CA PHE A 145 -14.19 -1.00 -3.92
C PHE A 145 -14.60 0.35 -4.52
N LYS A 146 -15.91 0.54 -4.74
CA LYS A 146 -16.45 1.81 -5.22
C LYS A 146 -16.16 2.94 -4.22
N GLY A 147 -15.52 4.02 -4.68
CA GLY A 147 -15.10 5.13 -3.81
C GLY A 147 -13.80 4.87 -3.02
N ILE A 148 -13.20 3.66 -3.13
CA ILE A 148 -11.94 3.30 -2.48
C ILE A 148 -10.79 3.30 -3.49
N LEU A 149 -10.99 2.63 -4.64
CA LEU A 149 -10.01 2.56 -5.72
C LEU A 149 -10.41 3.45 -6.89
N SER A 150 -9.42 4.08 -7.50
CA SER A 150 -9.56 4.75 -8.79
C SER A 150 -8.44 4.35 -9.74
N VAL A 151 -8.67 4.55 -11.04
CA VAL A 151 -7.66 4.38 -12.11
C VAL A 151 -7.59 5.67 -12.89
N SER A 152 -6.38 6.13 -13.15
CA SER A 152 -6.11 7.27 -14.04
C SER A 152 -5.17 6.84 -15.16
N ASP A 153 -5.44 7.33 -16.36
CA ASP A 153 -4.53 7.22 -17.50
C ASP A 153 -3.58 8.43 -17.60
N GLU A 154 -3.75 9.41 -16.71
CA GLU A 154 -2.93 10.61 -16.63
C GLU A 154 -1.56 10.33 -15.98
N PRO A 155 -0.51 11.06 -16.39
CA PRO A 155 0.84 10.93 -15.81
C PRO A 155 0.93 11.70 -14.48
N LEU A 156 0.24 11.19 -13.45
CA LEU A 156 0.13 11.83 -12.15
C LEU A 156 1.43 11.76 -11.33
N VAL A 157 1.62 12.77 -10.50
CA VAL A 157 2.63 12.81 -9.43
C VAL A 157 1.95 12.95 -8.07
N SER A 158 2.71 12.86 -6.97
CA SER A 158 2.15 12.86 -5.61
C SER A 158 1.34 14.13 -5.27
N ALA A 159 1.62 15.27 -5.89
CA ALA A 159 0.86 16.50 -5.67
C ALA A 159 -0.55 16.43 -6.27
N ASP A 160 -0.76 15.67 -7.33
CA ASP A 160 -2.02 15.59 -8.04
C ASP A 160 -3.09 14.80 -7.28
N ILE A 161 -2.67 13.95 -6.33
CA ILE A 161 -3.59 13.16 -5.51
C ILE A 161 -4.03 13.89 -4.24
N ILE A 162 -3.50 15.09 -3.96
CA ILE A 162 -3.86 15.85 -2.76
C ILE A 162 -5.35 16.23 -2.83
N GLY A 163 -6.10 15.86 -1.77
CA GLY A 163 -7.55 16.07 -1.73
C GLY A 163 -8.38 15.03 -2.47
N SER A 164 -7.76 14.02 -3.08
CA SER A 164 -8.48 12.88 -3.65
C SER A 164 -9.25 12.11 -2.56
N PRO A 165 -10.51 11.76 -2.79
CA PRO A 165 -11.29 10.97 -1.84
C PRO A 165 -10.93 9.47 -1.86
N TYR A 166 -10.14 9.03 -2.82
CA TYR A 166 -9.77 7.63 -2.98
C TYR A 166 -8.60 7.25 -2.07
N ALA A 167 -8.61 6.03 -1.58
CA ALA A 167 -7.49 5.47 -0.82
C ALA A 167 -6.26 5.26 -1.70
N LEU A 168 -6.48 4.99 -2.99
CA LEU A 168 -5.44 4.80 -3.98
C LEU A 168 -5.93 5.20 -5.38
N SER A 169 -5.04 5.85 -6.12
CA SER A 169 -5.18 6.05 -7.57
C SER A 169 -4.11 5.24 -8.30
N LEU A 170 -4.55 4.26 -9.08
CA LEU A 170 -3.68 3.48 -9.96
C LEU A 170 -3.35 4.30 -11.21
N THR A 171 -2.07 4.41 -11.55
CA THR A 171 -1.64 5.08 -12.79
C THR A 171 -1.16 4.05 -13.81
N ARG A 172 -1.76 4.06 -14.99
CA ARG A 172 -1.48 3.08 -16.05
C ARG A 172 -0.03 3.07 -16.54
N SER A 173 0.64 4.22 -16.50
CA SER A 173 2.03 4.32 -16.98
C SER A 173 3.02 3.53 -16.13
N LEU A 174 2.74 3.34 -14.84
CA LEU A 174 3.60 2.60 -13.90
C LEU A 174 3.39 1.09 -13.95
N LEU A 175 2.20 0.62 -14.33
CA LEU A 175 1.91 -0.82 -14.42
C LEU A 175 2.66 -1.53 -15.57
N LYS A 176 3.27 -0.79 -16.50
CA LYS A 176 4.18 -1.37 -17.50
C LYS A 176 5.54 -1.78 -16.93
N LEU A 177 5.94 -1.19 -15.81
CA LEU A 177 7.23 -1.43 -15.17
C LEU A 177 7.17 -2.48 -14.05
N LEU A 178 5.96 -2.76 -13.52
CA LEU A 178 5.77 -3.68 -12.39
C LEU A 178 5.52 -5.13 -12.82
N ALA A 179 5.38 -5.41 -14.09
CA ALA A 179 5.36 -6.76 -14.63
C ALA A 179 6.79 -7.20 -15.00
N VAL A 180 7.72 -7.12 -14.07
CA VAL A 180 8.97 -7.88 -14.18
C VAL A 180 8.72 -9.19 -13.48
N ILE A 181 8.32 -10.15 -14.27
CA ILE A 181 8.27 -11.56 -13.92
C ILE A 181 9.70 -12.07 -14.05
N TRP A 182 10.21 -12.64 -13.01
CA TRP A 182 11.36 -13.56 -13.04
C TRP A 182 10.85 -14.98 -13.02
#